data_ba8f0bf8dccf8831b4de0b87c2724d37
#
_entry.id   ba8f0bf8dccf8831b4de0b87c2724d37
#
_cell.length_a   1.000
_cell.length_b   1.000
_cell.length_c   1.000
_cell.angle_alpha   90.00
_cell.angle_beta   90.00
_cell.angle_gamma   90.00
#
_symmetry.space_group_name_H-M   'P 1'
#
loop_
_entity.id
_entity.type
_entity.pdbx_description
1 polymer ?
#
loop_
_entity_poly.entity_id
_entity_poly.type
_entity_poly.pdbx_seq_one_letter_code
_entity_poly.pdbx_strand_id
1 'polypeptide(L)' 'MANGQRYNRDSMTCAHRSLPFGTRLRVTNPMNGEQVIVKVTDRGPYVRGRVIDLSYAAARRLGTLRSGVAMVQIEI' A
#
# COMPACT_ATOMS: atom_id res chain seq x y z
N MET A 1 -5.67 -8.37 11.57
CA MET A 1 -4.58 -7.41 11.41
C MET A 1 -3.57 -7.61 12.52
N ALA A 2 -2.32 -7.38 12.22
CA ALA A 2 -1.22 -7.70 13.13
C ALA A 2 -1.28 -6.96 14.47
N ASN A 3 -1.92 -5.81 14.52
CA ASN A 3 -2.03 -5.01 15.74
C ASN A 3 -3.35 -5.22 16.49
N GLY A 4 -4.11 -6.26 16.16
CA GLY A 4 -5.36 -6.56 16.81
C GLY A 4 -6.54 -5.69 16.44
N GLN A 5 -6.35 -4.73 15.56
CA GLN A 5 -7.43 -3.89 15.09
C GLN A 5 -8.29 -4.62 14.07
N ARG A 6 -9.55 -4.22 13.99
CA ARG A 6 -10.42 -4.75 12.96
C ARG A 6 -9.90 -4.36 11.58
N TYR A 7 -10.03 -5.28 10.63
CA TYR A 7 -9.80 -4.95 9.25
C TYR A 7 -10.78 -3.87 8.81
N ASN A 8 -10.26 -2.79 8.25
CA ASN A 8 -11.07 -1.72 7.70
C ASN A 8 -10.60 -1.48 6.26
N ARG A 9 -11.39 -1.92 5.30
CA ARG A 9 -11.02 -1.79 3.89
C ARG A 9 -10.93 -0.34 3.41
N ASP A 10 -11.49 0.59 4.18
CA ASP A 10 -11.42 2.02 3.83
C ASP A 10 -10.19 2.70 4.43
N SER A 11 -9.38 2.00 5.19
CA SER A 11 -8.15 2.55 5.74
C SER A 11 -7.06 2.60 4.68
N MET A 12 -6.29 3.70 4.68
CA MET A 12 -5.14 3.86 3.80
C MET A 12 -3.92 3.21 4.43
N THR A 13 -3.76 1.91 4.20
CA THR A 13 -2.69 1.11 4.78
C THR A 13 -2.01 0.27 3.73
N CYS A 14 -0.89 -0.33 4.11
CA CYS A 14 -0.14 -1.21 3.22
C CYS A 14 0.62 -2.27 4.00
N ALA A 15 1.05 -3.29 3.29
CA ALA A 15 2.02 -4.25 3.77
C ALA A 15 3.37 -3.95 3.13
N HIS A 16 4.44 -4.02 3.93
CA HIS A 16 5.81 -3.85 3.47
C HIS A 16 6.69 -4.86 4.20
N ARG A 17 7.73 -5.34 3.50
CA ARG A 17 8.56 -6.43 4.03
C ARG A 17 9.40 -6.03 5.23
N SER A 18 9.88 -4.81 5.29
CA SER A 18 10.92 -4.43 6.25
C SER A 18 10.66 -3.14 7.01
N LEU A 19 9.89 -2.21 6.47
CA LEU A 19 9.67 -0.94 7.14
C LEU A 19 8.92 -1.12 8.45
N PRO A 20 9.27 -0.38 9.51
CA PRO A 20 8.56 -0.49 10.78
C PRO A 20 7.07 -0.21 10.65
N PHE A 21 6.26 -0.91 11.44
CA PHE A 21 4.84 -0.61 11.52
C PHE A 21 4.63 0.85 11.95
N GLY A 22 3.69 1.51 11.33
CA GLY A 22 3.42 2.92 11.57
C GLY A 22 4.16 3.87 10.65
N THR A 23 5.10 3.36 9.84
CA THR A 23 5.79 4.19 8.85
C THR A 23 4.78 4.67 7.82
N ARG A 24 4.83 5.96 7.51
CA ARG A 24 3.98 6.56 6.48
C ARG A 24 4.75 6.67 5.19
N LEU A 25 4.10 6.28 4.11
CA LEU A 25 4.69 6.31 2.77
C LEU A 25 3.79 7.11 1.85
N ARG A 26 4.39 7.92 1.00
CA ARG A 26 3.67 8.52 -0.11
C ARG A 26 3.84 7.62 -1.33
N VAL A 27 2.73 7.15 -1.86
CA VAL A 27 2.70 6.27 -3.01
C VAL A 27 2.11 7.04 -4.18
N THR A 28 2.82 7.06 -5.29
CA THR A 28 2.41 7.80 -6.48
C THR A 28 2.24 6.82 -7.63
N ASN A 29 1.13 6.95 -8.33
CA ASN A 29 0.91 6.22 -9.58
C ASN A 29 1.37 7.10 -10.73
N PRO A 30 2.50 6.80 -11.38
CA PRO A 30 3.03 7.65 -12.45
C PRO A 30 2.16 7.67 -13.70
N MET A 31 1.26 6.71 -13.83
CA MET A 31 0.39 6.64 -15.02
C MET A 31 -0.67 7.73 -15.02
N ASN A 32 -1.14 8.15 -13.84
CA ASN A 32 -2.21 9.14 -13.74
C ASN A 32 -1.88 10.29 -12.79
N GLY A 33 -0.71 10.26 -12.12
CA GLY A 33 -0.31 11.31 -11.20
C GLY A 33 -0.98 11.27 -9.83
N GLU A 34 -1.83 10.29 -9.57
CA GLU A 34 -2.51 10.17 -8.28
C GLU A 34 -1.54 9.78 -7.18
N GLN A 35 -1.76 10.31 -5.98
CA GLN A 35 -0.92 10.04 -4.81
C GLN A 35 -1.79 9.72 -3.61
N VAL A 36 -1.29 8.83 -2.75
CA VAL A 36 -1.91 8.53 -1.46
C VAL A 36 -0.84 8.41 -0.39
N ILE A 37 -1.20 8.71 0.85
CA ILE A 37 -0.36 8.43 2.01
C ILE A 37 -0.91 7.18 2.66
N VAL A 38 -0.05 6.18 2.86
CA VAL A 38 -0.43 4.92 3.48
C VAL A 38 0.47 4.65 4.67
N LYS A 39 -0.05 3.87 5.62
CA LYS A 39 0.69 3.48 6.82
C LYS A 39 1.00 1.99 6.75
N VAL A 40 2.22 1.62 7.08
CA VAL A 40 2.62 0.21 7.13
C VAL A 40 1.98 -0.44 8.35
N THR A 41 1.13 -1.44 8.13
CA THR A 41 0.45 -2.16 9.20
C THR A 41 0.67 -3.67 9.16
N ASP A 42 1.22 -4.20 8.06
CA ASP A 42 1.41 -5.62 7.87
C ASP A 42 2.75 -5.92 7.19
N ARG A 43 3.13 -7.19 7.21
CA ARG A 43 4.32 -7.70 6.52
C ARG A 43 3.94 -8.37 5.22
N GLY A 44 4.80 -8.21 4.24
CA GLY A 44 4.64 -8.73 2.89
C GLY A 44 4.80 -7.59 1.88
N PRO A 45 4.55 -7.85 0.62
CA PRO A 45 4.27 -9.16 0.01
C PRO A 45 5.53 -10.01 -0.08
N TYR A 46 5.34 -11.32 -0.11
CA TYR A 46 6.46 -12.26 -0.28
C TYR A 46 6.47 -12.86 -1.68
N VAL A 47 5.79 -12.20 -2.58
CA VAL A 47 5.76 -12.57 -3.99
C VAL A 47 6.91 -11.86 -4.70
N ARG A 48 7.67 -12.61 -5.48
CA ARG A 48 8.83 -12.08 -6.19
C ARG A 48 8.43 -10.93 -7.11
N GLY A 49 9.20 -9.84 -7.04
CA GLY A 49 8.97 -8.66 -7.86
C GLY A 49 7.98 -7.66 -7.28
N ARG A 50 7.34 -7.99 -6.15
CA ARG A 50 6.43 -7.07 -5.47
C ARG A 50 7.09 -6.54 -4.21
N VAL A 51 6.94 -5.26 -3.96
CA VAL A 51 7.58 -4.55 -2.84
C VAL A 51 6.56 -4.12 -1.81
N ILE A 52 5.35 -3.81 -2.23
CA ILE A 52 4.31 -3.25 -1.38
C ILE A 52 2.95 -3.80 -1.80
N ASP A 53 2.10 -4.08 -0.83
CA ASP A 53 0.68 -4.40 -1.06
C ASP A 53 -0.15 -3.30 -0.42
N LEU A 54 -0.97 -2.64 -1.23
CA LEU A 54 -1.84 -1.57 -0.78
C LEU A 54 -3.17 -2.12 -0.30
N SER A 55 -3.77 -1.43 0.68
CA SER A 55 -5.15 -1.71 1.07
C SER A 55 -6.08 -1.45 -0.12
N TYR A 56 -7.29 -1.98 -0.04
CA TYR A 56 -8.31 -1.78 -1.07
C TYR A 56 -8.53 -0.29 -1.33
N ALA A 57 -8.70 0.50 -0.27
CA ALA A 57 -8.96 1.93 -0.40
C ALA A 57 -7.80 2.67 -1.06
N ALA A 58 -6.55 2.32 -0.68
CA ALA A 58 -5.37 2.95 -1.25
C ALA A 58 -5.24 2.61 -2.74
N ALA A 59 -5.42 1.34 -3.10
CA ALA A 59 -5.33 0.92 -4.49
C ALA A 59 -6.43 1.57 -5.34
N ARG A 60 -7.62 1.66 -4.80
CA ARG A 60 -8.74 2.32 -5.48
C ARG A 60 -8.43 3.79 -5.75
N ARG A 61 -7.88 4.48 -4.76
CA ARG A 61 -7.51 5.90 -4.85
C ARG A 61 -6.45 6.13 -5.92
N LEU A 62 -5.48 5.22 -6.01
CA LEU A 62 -4.41 5.29 -7.00
C LEU A 62 -4.85 4.86 -8.40
N GLY A 63 -6.00 4.23 -8.53
CA GLY A 63 -6.45 3.70 -9.80
C GLY A 63 -5.78 2.41 -10.22
N THR A 64 -5.30 1.62 -9.24
CA THR A 64 -4.57 0.37 -9.53
C THR A 64 -5.39 -0.89 -9.36
N LEU A 65 -6.64 -0.79 -8.92
CA LEU A 65 -7.47 -1.98 -8.65
C LEU A 65 -7.64 -2.89 -9.86
N ARG A 66 -7.83 -2.30 -11.02
CA ARG A 66 -8.09 -3.07 -12.23
C ARG A 66 -6.89 -3.83 -12.74
N SER A 67 -5.71 -3.27 -12.55
CA SER A 67 -4.49 -3.90 -13.02
C SER A 67 -3.99 -4.97 -12.07
N GLY A 68 -4.46 -4.97 -10.81
CA GLY A 68 -4.03 -5.92 -9.80
C GLY A 68 -2.59 -5.72 -9.36
N VAL A 69 -1.69 -5.55 -10.30
CA VAL A 69 -0.28 -5.26 -10.05
C VAL A 69 0.08 -4.03 -10.86
N ALA A 70 0.69 -3.05 -10.22
CA ALA A 70 1.08 -1.81 -10.88
C ALA A 70 2.43 -1.34 -10.37
N MET A 71 3.15 -0.65 -11.23
CA MET A 71 4.37 0.04 -10.81
C MET A 71 3.99 1.36 -10.17
N VAL A 72 4.47 1.58 -8.96
CA VAL A 72 4.22 2.82 -8.22
C VAL A 72 5.54 3.35 -7.67
N GLN A 73 5.58 4.64 -7.41
CA GLN A 73 6.71 5.29 -6.77
C GLN A 73 6.41 5.40 -5.28
N ILE A 74 7.39 5.11 -4.44
CA ILE A 74 7.23 5.11 -2.98
C ILE A 74 8.26 6.05 -2.40
N GLU A 75 7.80 6.93 -1.50
CA GLU A 75 8.66 7.86 -0.75
C GLU A 75 8.28 7.81 0.72
N ILE A 76 9.28 7.83 1.57
CA ILE A 76 9.08 7.88 3.02
C ILE A 76 8.79 9.31 3.49
#